data_2a1bf6229c19d13b35cc920633cc2357
#
_entry.id   2a1bf6229c19d13b35cc920633cc2357
#
_cell.length_a   1.000
_cell.length_b   1.000
_cell.length_c   1.000
_cell.angle_alpha   90.00
_cell.angle_beta   90.00
_cell.angle_gamma   90.00
#
_symmetry.space_group_name_H-M   'P 1'
#
loop_
_entity.id
_entity.type
_entity.pdbx_description
1 polymer ?
#
loop_
_entity_poly.entity_id
_entity_poly.type
_entity_poly.pdbx_seq_one_letter_code
_entity_poly.pdbx_strand_id
1 'polypeptide(L)'
;PDIDQISENLPKIRQTLFFSATLNKEILNIGKRFVINPKLIEVSPPSSTSNTINQYIIKCNNKNKLNTLENILSNIETKNTVIFCNRKKDIGSLYTDLKRRNISSIMFHGDLLQSKRQEALNEFKNGNNKILIASDVAGRGIDIDNISHVINFDVPINPEDYVHRIGRTGRAG
;
A
#
# COMPACT_ATOMS: atom_id res chain seq x y z
N PRO A 1 19.55 9.28 -9.63
CA PRO A 1 21.01 9.18 -9.35
C PRO A 1 21.46 7.73 -9.24
N ASP A 2 20.88 6.91 -8.34
CA ASP A 2 21.38 5.55 -8.05
C ASP A 2 21.21 4.61 -9.24
N ILE A 3 20.07 4.67 -9.93
CA ILE A 3 19.82 3.86 -11.15
C ILE A 3 20.77 4.26 -12.29
N ASP A 4 21.10 5.55 -12.43
CA ASP A 4 22.06 6.03 -13.41
C ASP A 4 23.44 5.45 -13.15
N GLN A 5 23.93 5.52 -11.89
CA GLN A 5 25.20 4.94 -11.48
C GLN A 5 25.26 3.42 -11.71
N ILE A 6 24.20 2.71 -11.38
CA ILE A 6 24.10 1.27 -11.64
C ILE A 6 24.19 1.01 -13.16
N SER A 7 23.43 1.75 -13.96
CA SER A 7 23.37 1.58 -15.40
C SER A 7 24.70 1.85 -16.09
N GLU A 8 25.49 2.82 -15.63
CA GLU A 8 26.81 3.18 -16.15
C GLU A 8 27.84 2.07 -15.90
N ASN A 9 27.68 1.31 -14.83
CA ASN A 9 28.58 0.20 -14.48
C ASN A 9 28.19 -1.15 -15.09
N LEU A 10 27.08 -1.21 -15.83
CA LEU A 10 26.64 -2.44 -16.49
C LEU A 10 27.27 -2.61 -17.89
N PRO A 11 27.44 -3.87 -18.37
CA PRO A 11 27.87 -4.13 -19.73
C PRO A 11 27.02 -3.40 -20.78
N LYS A 12 27.62 -2.83 -21.80
CA LYS A 12 26.93 -2.14 -22.89
C LYS A 12 26.03 -3.06 -23.70
N ILE A 13 26.46 -4.30 -23.91
CA ILE A 13 25.67 -5.35 -24.58
C ILE A 13 24.96 -6.14 -23.48
N ARG A 14 23.66 -5.92 -23.35
CA ARG A 14 22.82 -6.60 -22.37
C ARG A 14 21.35 -6.62 -22.80
N GLN A 15 20.60 -7.56 -22.29
CA GLN A 15 19.14 -7.50 -22.29
C GLN A 15 18.68 -6.75 -21.05
N THR A 16 17.88 -5.72 -21.23
CA THR A 16 17.28 -4.96 -20.11
C THR A 16 15.77 -5.22 -20.10
N LEU A 17 15.26 -5.66 -18.95
CA LEU A 17 13.84 -5.83 -18.71
C LEU A 17 13.40 -4.76 -17.70
N PHE A 18 12.36 -4.04 -18.03
CA PHE A 18 11.80 -2.97 -17.21
C PHE A 18 10.34 -3.31 -16.86
N PHE A 19 10.07 -3.51 -15.58
CA PHE A 19 8.75 -3.85 -15.08
C PHE A 19 8.18 -2.71 -14.25
N SER A 20 6.93 -2.38 -14.49
CA SER A 20 6.18 -1.41 -13.69
C SER A 20 4.72 -1.82 -13.60
N ALA A 21 4.11 -1.57 -12.45
CA ALA A 21 2.68 -1.76 -12.26
C ALA A 21 1.84 -0.67 -12.94
N THR A 22 2.44 0.51 -13.20
CA THR A 22 1.81 1.66 -13.86
C THR A 22 2.71 2.16 -14.97
N LEU A 23 2.15 2.46 -16.14
CA LEU A 23 2.85 2.97 -17.32
C LEU A 23 2.47 4.43 -17.59
N ASN A 24 2.64 5.30 -16.58
CA ASN A 24 2.46 6.73 -16.78
C ASN A 24 3.62 7.33 -17.59
N LYS A 25 3.44 8.58 -18.05
CA LYS A 25 4.46 9.27 -18.90
C LYS A 25 5.84 9.36 -18.23
N GLU A 26 5.90 9.51 -16.92
CA GLU A 26 7.16 9.60 -16.19
C GLU A 26 7.91 8.26 -16.21
N ILE A 27 7.21 7.18 -15.93
CA ILE A 27 7.76 5.80 -15.98
C ILE A 27 8.23 5.44 -17.38
N LEU A 28 7.46 5.79 -18.41
CA LEU A 28 7.87 5.58 -19.80
C LEU A 28 9.13 6.38 -20.16
N ASN A 29 9.25 7.62 -19.68
CA ASN A 29 10.43 8.45 -19.90
C ASN A 29 11.68 7.89 -19.18
N ILE A 30 11.51 7.35 -17.95
CA ILE A 30 12.58 6.66 -17.24
C ILE A 30 13.00 5.42 -18.05
N GLY A 31 12.05 4.58 -18.47
CA GLY A 31 12.32 3.39 -19.25
C GLY A 31 13.13 3.67 -20.52
N LYS A 32 12.79 4.71 -21.28
CA LYS A 32 13.50 5.13 -22.50
C LYS A 32 14.98 5.48 -22.28
N ARG A 33 15.37 5.86 -21.06
CA ARG A 33 16.78 6.16 -20.74
C ARG A 33 17.64 4.92 -20.57
N PHE A 34 17.04 3.80 -20.20
CA PHE A 34 17.76 2.57 -19.82
C PHE A 34 17.56 1.40 -20.77
N VAL A 35 16.55 1.48 -21.65
CA VAL A 35 16.21 0.39 -22.59
C VAL A 35 16.33 0.88 -24.01
N ILE A 36 17.09 0.13 -24.83
CA ILE A 36 17.31 0.41 -26.27
C ILE A 36 16.26 -0.36 -27.07
N ASN A 37 15.52 0.34 -27.94
CA ASN A 37 14.45 -0.23 -28.75
C ASN A 37 13.48 -1.13 -27.96
N PRO A 38 12.81 -0.58 -26.94
CA PRO A 38 11.96 -1.38 -26.06
C PRO A 38 10.77 -1.96 -26.81
N LYS A 39 10.47 -3.24 -26.56
CA LYS A 39 9.19 -3.84 -26.87
C LYS A 39 8.27 -3.62 -25.67
N LEU A 40 7.22 -2.83 -25.86
CA LEU A 40 6.19 -2.62 -24.83
C LEU A 40 5.23 -3.81 -24.81
N ILE A 41 5.07 -4.40 -23.64
CA ILE A 41 4.07 -5.45 -23.37
C ILE A 41 3.19 -4.96 -22.24
N GLU A 42 1.93 -4.73 -22.53
CA GLU A 42 0.92 -4.29 -21.58
C GLU A 42 -0.09 -5.42 -21.38
N VAL A 43 -0.28 -5.87 -20.14
CA VAL A 43 -1.08 -7.05 -19.82
C VAL A 43 -2.50 -6.66 -19.36
N SER A 44 -2.67 -5.45 -18.84
CA SER A 44 -3.96 -4.93 -18.39
C SER A 44 -3.98 -3.41 -18.51
N PRO A 45 -5.12 -2.77 -18.78
CA PRO A 45 -5.20 -1.33 -18.78
C PRO A 45 -4.80 -0.79 -17.39
N PRO A 46 -3.97 0.28 -17.35
CA PRO A 46 -3.59 0.89 -16.10
C PRO A 46 -4.84 1.39 -15.36
N SER A 47 -4.89 1.14 -14.06
CA SER A 47 -5.89 1.67 -13.14
C SER A 47 -7.33 1.19 -13.26
N SER A 48 -7.60 -0.03 -13.73
CA SER A 48 -8.92 -0.61 -13.49
C SER A 48 -8.99 -1.14 -12.05
N THR A 49 -9.91 -0.58 -11.26
CA THR A 49 -10.30 -1.20 -10.00
C THR A 49 -10.88 -2.58 -10.32
N SER A 50 -10.42 -3.62 -9.62
CA SER A 50 -10.99 -4.94 -9.80
C SER A 50 -12.51 -4.88 -9.56
N ASN A 51 -13.30 -5.43 -10.45
CA ASN A 51 -14.77 -5.53 -10.31
C ASN A 51 -15.18 -6.33 -9.06
N THR A 52 -14.22 -6.99 -8.41
CA THR A 52 -14.44 -7.78 -7.18
C THR A 52 -14.35 -6.94 -5.90
N ILE A 53 -13.99 -5.64 -5.98
CA ILE A 53 -13.83 -4.78 -4.81
C ILE A 53 -15.06 -3.90 -4.63
N ASN A 54 -15.79 -4.11 -3.54
CA ASN A 54 -16.84 -3.18 -3.11
C ASN A 54 -16.22 -1.94 -2.47
N GLN A 55 -16.58 -0.76 -2.96
CA GLN A 55 -16.01 0.50 -2.51
C GLN A 55 -17.09 1.39 -1.88
N TYR A 56 -16.75 1.99 -0.74
CA TYR A 56 -17.64 2.85 0.02
C TYR A 56 -16.98 4.16 0.40
N ILE A 57 -17.76 5.24 0.47
CA ILE A 57 -17.30 6.54 0.94
C ILE A 57 -18.11 6.91 2.18
N ILE A 58 -17.41 7.21 3.27
CA ILE A 58 -18.03 7.67 4.51
C ILE A 58 -17.64 9.14 4.73
N LYS A 59 -18.63 10.01 4.67
CA LYS A 59 -18.43 11.45 4.93
C LYS A 59 -18.38 11.69 6.43
N CYS A 60 -17.27 12.22 6.93
CA CYS A 60 -17.08 12.61 8.32
C CYS A 60 -16.26 13.91 8.41
N ASN A 61 -16.38 14.63 9.51
CA ASN A 61 -15.48 15.74 9.81
C ASN A 61 -14.24 15.22 10.57
N ASN A 62 -13.19 16.04 10.63
CA ASN A 62 -11.94 15.64 11.28
C ASN A 62 -12.11 15.32 12.78
N LYS A 63 -13.03 15.97 13.49
CA LYS A 63 -13.27 15.71 14.92
C LYS A 63 -13.87 14.32 15.16
N ASN A 64 -14.67 13.82 14.21
CA ASN A 64 -15.36 12.54 14.34
C ASN A 64 -14.67 11.39 13.60
N LYS A 65 -13.57 11.66 12.90
CA LYS A 65 -12.87 10.69 12.04
C LYS A 65 -12.46 9.42 12.80
N LEU A 66 -11.91 9.57 14.00
CA LEU A 66 -11.52 8.46 14.86
C LEU A 66 -12.72 7.65 15.36
N ASN A 67 -13.80 8.33 15.81
CA ASN A 67 -15.02 7.65 16.25
C ASN A 67 -15.70 6.92 15.08
N THR A 68 -15.67 7.49 13.89
CA THR A 68 -16.17 6.85 12.69
C THR A 68 -15.38 5.59 12.37
N LEU A 69 -14.05 5.65 12.47
CA LEU A 69 -13.19 4.47 12.28
C LEU A 69 -13.50 3.37 13.31
N GLU A 70 -13.64 3.72 14.58
CA GLU A 70 -14.00 2.76 15.64
C GLU A 70 -15.33 2.07 15.35
N ASN A 71 -16.34 2.84 14.95
CA ASN A 71 -17.64 2.30 14.57
C ASN A 71 -17.55 1.36 13.37
N ILE A 72 -16.72 1.68 12.36
CA ILE A 72 -16.48 0.80 11.22
C ILE A 72 -15.86 -0.51 11.72
N LEU A 73 -14.77 -0.43 12.49
CA LEU A 73 -14.04 -1.60 12.98
C LEU A 73 -14.89 -2.51 13.87
N SER A 74 -15.86 -1.94 14.59
CA SER A 74 -16.80 -2.69 15.46
C SER A 74 -17.90 -3.39 14.66
N ASN A 75 -18.25 -2.88 13.47
CA ASN A 75 -19.39 -3.37 12.69
C ASN A 75 -18.98 -4.24 11.49
N ILE A 76 -17.69 -4.27 11.12
CA ILE A 76 -17.18 -5.17 10.09
C ILE A 76 -16.62 -6.43 10.73
N GLU A 77 -16.79 -7.56 10.06
CA GLU A 77 -16.11 -8.80 10.45
C GLU A 77 -14.61 -8.66 10.08
N THR A 78 -13.86 -8.01 10.99
CA THR A 78 -12.42 -7.76 10.78
C THR A 78 -11.65 -9.07 10.78
N LYS A 79 -11.33 -9.59 9.59
CA LYS A 79 -10.33 -10.66 9.46
C LYS A 79 -8.96 -10.00 9.41
N ASN A 80 -8.51 -9.54 8.25
CA ASN A 80 -7.26 -8.82 8.10
C ASN A 80 -7.55 -7.44 7.48
N THR A 81 -7.37 -6.37 8.24
CA THR A 81 -7.68 -5.01 7.82
C THR A 81 -6.41 -4.16 7.73
N VAL A 82 -6.22 -3.47 6.62
CA VAL A 82 -5.15 -2.48 6.46
C VAL A 82 -5.75 -1.08 6.49
N ILE A 83 -5.19 -0.23 7.35
CA ILE A 83 -5.57 1.19 7.47
C ILE A 83 -4.43 2.04 6.91
N PHE A 84 -4.70 2.83 5.88
CA PHE A 84 -3.71 3.69 5.26
C PHE A 84 -3.78 5.11 5.78
N CYS A 85 -2.60 5.64 6.20
CA CYS A 85 -2.37 7.04 6.51
C CYS A 85 -1.36 7.64 5.53
N ASN A 86 -1.52 8.94 5.19
CA ASN A 86 -0.61 9.59 4.25
C ASN A 86 0.76 9.89 4.84
N ARG A 87 0.85 10.12 6.15
CA ARG A 87 2.11 10.51 6.82
C ARG A 87 2.45 9.57 7.97
N LYS A 88 3.74 9.31 8.15
CA LYS A 88 4.27 8.45 9.23
C LYS A 88 3.83 8.90 10.63
N LYS A 89 3.83 10.21 10.89
CA LYS A 89 3.38 10.76 12.18
C LYS A 89 1.92 10.42 12.50
N ASP A 90 1.08 10.37 11.45
CA ASP A 90 -0.34 10.06 11.62
C ASP A 90 -0.55 8.58 11.96
N ILE A 91 0.35 7.70 11.50
CA ILE A 91 0.37 6.27 11.89
C ILE A 91 0.60 6.13 13.40
N GLY A 92 1.62 6.81 13.96
CA GLY A 92 1.90 6.76 15.39
C GLY A 92 0.78 7.34 16.25
N SER A 93 0.18 8.46 15.81
CA SER A 93 -0.97 9.07 16.48
C SER A 93 -2.17 8.12 16.48
N LEU A 94 -2.52 7.58 15.30
CA LEU A 94 -3.63 6.65 15.16
C LEU A 94 -3.44 5.37 15.97
N TYR A 95 -2.23 4.80 15.95
CA TYR A 95 -1.88 3.64 16.78
C TYR A 95 -2.12 3.91 18.27
N THR A 96 -1.65 5.06 18.77
CA THR A 96 -1.82 5.46 20.16
C THR A 96 -3.31 5.63 20.52
N ASP A 97 -4.09 6.24 19.63
CA ASP A 97 -5.51 6.46 19.83
C ASP A 97 -6.32 5.15 19.81
N LEU A 98 -6.00 4.22 18.89
CA LEU A 98 -6.62 2.90 18.86
C LEU A 98 -6.26 2.08 20.10
N LYS A 99 -5.00 2.15 20.55
CA LYS A 99 -4.56 1.49 21.80
C LYS A 99 -5.31 2.00 23.03
N ARG A 100 -5.56 3.31 23.14
CA ARG A 100 -6.36 3.91 24.23
C ARG A 100 -7.81 3.42 24.23
N ARG A 101 -8.30 2.97 23.07
CA ARG A 101 -9.65 2.41 22.89
C ARG A 101 -9.69 0.88 22.97
N ASN A 102 -8.59 0.26 23.42
CA ASN A 102 -8.43 -1.19 23.50
C ASN A 102 -8.56 -1.92 22.14
N ILE A 103 -8.27 -1.21 21.04
CA ILE A 103 -8.24 -1.78 19.70
C ILE A 103 -6.79 -2.15 19.37
N SER A 104 -6.52 -3.47 19.30
CA SER A 104 -5.19 -3.97 18.96
C SER A 104 -4.85 -3.69 17.51
N SER A 105 -3.68 -3.11 17.27
CA SER A 105 -3.19 -2.78 15.93
C SER A 105 -1.66 -2.81 15.88
N ILE A 106 -1.09 -2.89 14.68
CA ILE A 106 0.36 -2.88 14.43
C ILE A 106 0.70 -1.71 13.52
N MET A 107 1.80 -1.03 13.80
CA MET A 107 2.35 0.01 12.91
C MET A 107 3.25 -0.58 11.84
N PHE A 108 3.15 -0.06 10.61
CA PHE A 108 4.01 -0.47 9.52
C PHE A 108 4.42 0.73 8.65
N HIS A 109 5.66 1.18 8.79
CA HIS A 109 6.20 2.33 8.04
C HIS A 109 7.70 2.18 7.77
N GLY A 110 8.23 3.01 6.87
CA GLY A 110 9.61 2.89 6.39
C GLY A 110 10.71 3.08 7.44
N ASP A 111 10.43 3.76 8.55
CA ASP A 111 11.42 4.01 9.61
C ASP A 111 11.57 2.85 10.59
N LEU A 112 10.73 1.83 10.49
CA LEU A 112 10.92 0.62 11.29
C LEU A 112 12.16 -0.14 10.82
N LEU A 113 12.94 -0.66 11.76
CA LEU A 113 14.01 -1.60 11.47
C LEU A 113 13.46 -2.80 10.69
N GLN A 114 14.25 -3.36 9.80
CA GLN A 114 13.80 -4.48 8.94
C GLN A 114 13.30 -5.68 9.76
N SER A 115 13.95 -5.98 10.89
CA SER A 115 13.50 -7.02 11.82
C SER A 115 12.09 -6.74 12.36
N LYS A 116 11.81 -5.49 12.76
CA LYS A 116 10.50 -5.08 13.27
C LYS A 116 9.42 -5.07 12.17
N ARG A 117 9.79 -4.76 10.94
CA ARG A 117 8.88 -4.88 9.80
C ARG A 117 8.50 -6.33 9.56
N GLN A 118 9.48 -7.25 9.61
CA GLN A 118 9.21 -8.68 9.43
C GLN A 118 8.35 -9.24 10.56
N GLU A 119 8.62 -8.85 11.81
CA GLU A 119 7.81 -9.22 12.98
C GLU A 119 6.35 -8.76 12.81
N ALA A 120 6.15 -7.47 12.48
CA ALA A 120 4.82 -6.90 12.25
C ALA A 120 4.04 -7.64 11.15
N LEU A 121 4.70 -7.96 10.03
CA LEU A 121 4.09 -8.72 8.95
C LEU A 121 3.73 -10.14 9.37
N ASN A 122 4.57 -10.81 10.13
CA ASN A 122 4.31 -12.17 10.62
C ASN A 122 3.13 -12.20 11.60
N GLU A 123 3.07 -11.23 12.55
CA GLU A 123 1.93 -11.11 13.47
C GLU A 123 0.62 -10.89 12.71
N PHE A 124 0.65 -10.05 11.69
CA PHE A 124 -0.53 -9.79 10.87
C PHE A 124 -0.92 -11.00 10.01
N LYS A 125 0.04 -11.65 9.34
CA LYS A 125 -0.19 -12.86 8.53
C LYS A 125 -0.76 -14.02 9.35
N ASN A 126 -0.26 -14.20 10.57
CA ASN A 126 -0.70 -15.26 11.47
C ASN A 126 -2.04 -14.95 12.17
N GLY A 127 -2.61 -13.78 11.95
CA GLY A 127 -3.86 -13.35 12.56
C GLY A 127 -3.78 -13.01 14.04
N ASN A 128 -2.57 -12.95 14.61
CA ASN A 128 -2.34 -12.54 16.01
C ASN A 128 -2.75 -11.08 16.21
N ASN A 129 -2.63 -10.26 15.16
CA ASN A 129 -3.16 -8.92 15.12
C ASN A 129 -3.86 -8.69 13.78
N LYS A 130 -5.12 -8.26 13.84
CA LYS A 130 -5.98 -8.16 12.66
C LYS A 130 -5.95 -6.79 11.97
N ILE A 131 -5.27 -5.80 12.56
CA ILE A 131 -5.25 -4.42 12.06
C ILE A 131 -3.80 -3.98 11.85
N LEU A 132 -3.48 -3.61 10.61
CA LEU A 132 -2.20 -3.04 10.21
C LEU A 132 -2.39 -1.58 9.82
N ILE A 133 -1.67 -0.65 10.45
CA ILE A 133 -1.67 0.77 10.10
C ILE A 133 -0.42 1.06 9.28
N ALA A 134 -0.58 1.46 8.02
CA ALA A 134 0.53 1.58 7.08
C ALA A 134 0.57 2.92 6.33
N SER A 135 1.76 3.29 5.85
CA SER A 135 1.93 4.33 4.82
C SER A 135 2.05 3.70 3.43
N ASP A 136 1.84 4.49 2.38
CA ASP A 136 1.93 4.02 0.99
C ASP A 136 3.27 3.36 0.69
N VAL A 137 4.37 4.01 1.07
CA VAL A 137 5.73 3.50 0.80
C VAL A 137 5.96 2.14 1.43
N ALA A 138 5.51 1.95 2.66
CA ALA A 138 5.66 0.67 3.35
C ALA A 138 4.61 -0.35 2.88
N GLY A 139 3.41 0.11 2.57
CA GLY A 139 2.31 -0.72 2.09
C GLY A 139 2.48 -1.23 0.66
N ARG A 140 3.32 -0.58 -0.15
CA ARG A 140 3.70 -1.09 -1.48
C ARG A 140 4.57 -2.33 -1.34
N GLY A 141 4.23 -3.39 -2.06
CA GLY A 141 4.97 -4.65 -2.02
C GLY A 141 4.72 -5.50 -0.77
N ILE A 142 3.75 -5.15 0.08
CA ILE A 142 3.27 -6.07 1.10
C ILE A 142 2.67 -7.28 0.39
N ASP A 143 3.36 -8.41 0.48
CA ASP A 143 2.86 -9.69 0.05
C ASP A 143 2.04 -10.30 1.20
N ILE A 144 0.80 -9.86 1.30
CA ILE A 144 -0.18 -10.41 2.24
C ILE A 144 -1.43 -10.76 1.46
N ASP A 145 -1.72 -12.04 1.45
CA ASP A 145 -2.98 -12.56 0.94
C ASP A 145 -4.09 -12.37 1.97
N ASN A 146 -5.34 -12.44 1.51
CA ASN A 146 -6.53 -12.42 2.36
C ASN A 146 -6.73 -11.12 3.18
N ILE A 147 -6.36 -9.96 2.64
CA ILE A 147 -6.79 -8.69 3.22
C ILE A 147 -8.29 -8.54 2.94
N SER A 148 -9.08 -8.57 4.01
CA SER A 148 -10.54 -8.46 3.93
C SER A 148 -11.01 -7.03 3.69
N HIS A 149 -10.35 -6.07 4.34
CA HIS A 149 -10.73 -4.65 4.28
C HIS A 149 -9.53 -3.75 4.12
N VAL A 150 -9.67 -2.75 3.25
CA VAL A 150 -8.75 -1.63 3.13
C VAL A 150 -9.49 -0.37 3.54
N ILE A 151 -8.97 0.34 4.54
CA ILE A 151 -9.54 1.60 5.01
C ILE A 151 -8.56 2.72 4.68
N ASN A 152 -8.96 3.64 3.81
CA ASN A 152 -8.22 4.87 3.58
C ASN A 152 -8.59 5.87 4.70
N PHE A 153 -7.86 5.83 5.82
CA PHE A 153 -8.05 6.80 6.89
C PHE A 153 -7.76 8.21 6.38
N ASP A 154 -6.73 8.36 5.56
CA ASP A 154 -6.50 9.56 4.78
C ASP A 154 -6.72 9.26 3.29
N VAL A 155 -7.48 10.11 2.61
CA VAL A 155 -7.61 10.03 1.16
C VAL A 155 -6.22 10.19 0.54
N PRO A 156 -5.79 9.31 -0.35
CA PRO A 156 -4.48 9.41 -0.97
C PRO A 156 -4.40 10.67 -1.86
N ILE A 157 -3.20 11.26 -1.92
CA ILE A 157 -2.97 12.48 -2.71
C ILE A 157 -3.04 12.18 -4.20
N ASN A 158 -2.53 11.01 -4.60
CA ASN A 158 -2.49 10.60 -6.01
C ASN A 158 -3.53 9.49 -6.27
N PRO A 159 -4.25 9.54 -7.40
CA PRO A 159 -5.20 8.48 -7.79
C PRO A 159 -4.53 7.10 -7.90
N GLU A 160 -3.28 7.04 -8.34
CA GLU A 160 -2.52 5.79 -8.44
C GLU A 160 -2.32 5.12 -7.07
N ASP A 161 -2.06 5.92 -6.02
CA ASP A 161 -1.94 5.40 -4.67
C ASP A 161 -3.26 4.78 -4.19
N TYR A 162 -4.40 5.37 -4.58
CA TYR A 162 -5.71 4.79 -4.30
C TYR A 162 -5.84 3.38 -4.88
N VAL A 163 -5.52 3.22 -6.15
CA VAL A 163 -5.58 1.91 -6.83
C VAL A 163 -4.63 0.90 -6.18
N HIS A 164 -3.41 1.33 -5.84
CA HIS A 164 -2.44 0.49 -5.16
C HIS A 164 -2.89 0.06 -3.75
N ARG A 165 -3.58 0.95 -3.01
CA ARG A 165 -4.11 0.64 -1.69
C ARG A 165 -5.24 -0.37 -1.77
N ILE A 166 -6.26 -0.11 -2.60
CA ILE A 166 -7.40 -1.02 -2.72
C ILE A 166 -7.00 -2.36 -3.34
N GLY A 167 -6.00 -2.38 -4.23
CA GLY A 167 -5.43 -3.60 -4.79
C GLY A 167 -4.71 -4.51 -3.77
N ARG A 168 -4.76 -4.19 -2.47
CA ARG A 168 -4.36 -5.12 -1.39
C ARG A 168 -5.47 -6.10 -1.04
N THR A 169 -6.72 -5.81 -1.39
CA THR A 169 -7.85 -6.73 -1.28
C THR A 169 -8.33 -7.18 -2.66
N GLY A 170 -9.28 -8.11 -2.71
CA GLY A 170 -9.84 -8.61 -3.97
C GLY A 170 -8.93 -9.53 -4.78
N ARG A 171 -7.83 -10.02 -4.20
CA ARG A 171 -6.90 -10.95 -4.86
C ARG A 171 -7.29 -12.42 -4.70
N ALA A 172 -8.26 -12.72 -3.84
CA ALA A 172 -8.81 -14.05 -3.69
C ALA A 172 -9.81 -14.31 -4.83
N GLY A 173 -9.31 -14.87 -5.93
CA GLY A 173 -10.07 -15.45 -7.04
C GLY A 173 -9.56 -16.84 -7.27
#